data_64f6b230f9ae66ac6eff967f34ee61ed
#
_entry.id   64f6b230f9ae66ac6eff967f34ee61ed
#
_cell.length_a   1.000
_cell.length_b   1.000
_cell.length_c   1.000
_cell.angle_alpha   90.00
_cell.angle_beta   90.00
_cell.angle_gamma   90.00
#
_symmetry.space_group_name_H-M   'P 1'
#
loop_
_entity.id
_entity.type
_entity.pdbx_description
1 polymer ?
#
loop_
_entity_poly.entity_id
_entity_poly.type
_entity_poly.pdbx_seq_one_letter_code
_entity_poly.pdbx_strand_id
1 'polypeptide(L)'
;MTSYGDLLAATRQHIREVSTNESAQLVDDSCTILDVREPEEFEQGSLPDATHIPRGHLESQIEQRIPDRDTAILVYCAAGSRSVFAAKTLADLGYTQVVSMEGGFTKWKSEGRKWSMPESLTRHQRNRYQRHLLLPEVGEEGQNQLLDAKVLILGAGGLGSPAAMYLAAAGIGTLGVVDMDVVDESNLQRQVIHNTARVGQSKVESAKQTITGLNPDIQIETYDTRLNADNVLDLLEGWEVVVDGADNFPSRYLLNDASVKLGIPVVHGSIFRFEGQVTVFDPLKGPTYRDYVPVPPPPELAPSCAEAGVLGVLPGVIGSLQAPVSYTHLRAHETSLHLVCRLLLE
;
A
#
# COMPACT_ATOMS: atom_id res chain seq x y z
N MET A 1 -18.49 -34.25 36.58
CA MET A 1 -18.23 -33.43 35.38
C MET A 1 -17.21 -32.37 35.76
N THR A 2 -16.08 -32.31 35.07
CA THR A 2 -15.05 -31.31 35.32
C THR A 2 -15.53 -29.96 34.78
N SER A 3 -15.55 -28.93 35.61
CA SER A 3 -15.94 -27.58 35.16
C SER A 3 -14.80 -26.93 34.34
N TYR A 4 -15.12 -25.86 33.60
CA TYR A 4 -14.09 -25.05 32.92
C TYR A 4 -13.03 -24.54 33.90
N GLY A 5 -13.45 -24.10 35.10
CA GLY A 5 -12.54 -23.66 36.16
C GLY A 5 -11.59 -24.73 36.63
N ASP A 6 -12.10 -25.97 36.83
CA ASP A 6 -11.27 -27.11 37.24
C ASP A 6 -10.21 -27.47 36.15
N LEU A 7 -10.63 -27.43 34.86
CA LEU A 7 -9.74 -27.70 33.74
C LEU A 7 -8.65 -26.62 33.62
N LEU A 8 -9.00 -25.36 33.76
CA LEU A 8 -8.07 -24.24 33.71
C LEU A 8 -7.04 -24.34 34.86
N ALA A 9 -7.54 -24.60 36.10
CA ALA A 9 -6.69 -24.75 37.26
C ALA A 9 -5.69 -25.93 37.13
N ALA A 10 -6.16 -27.07 36.62
CA ALA A 10 -5.32 -28.21 36.33
C ALA A 10 -4.26 -27.92 35.25
N THR A 11 -4.63 -27.19 34.18
CA THR A 11 -3.71 -26.82 33.11
C THR A 11 -2.64 -25.87 33.61
N ARG A 12 -2.97 -24.90 34.44
CA ARG A 12 -2.02 -23.96 35.05
C ARG A 12 -0.89 -24.62 35.84
N GLN A 13 -1.16 -25.78 36.44
CA GLN A 13 -0.11 -26.52 37.19
C GLN A 13 1.03 -27.04 36.30
N HIS A 14 0.80 -27.11 35.00
CA HIS A 14 1.75 -27.64 34.03
C HIS A 14 2.39 -26.57 33.15
N ILE A 15 1.92 -25.30 33.25
CA ILE A 15 2.37 -24.20 32.42
C ILE A 15 3.00 -23.12 33.27
N ARG A 16 4.18 -22.65 32.86
CA ARG A 16 4.81 -21.49 33.48
C ARG A 16 4.04 -20.23 33.10
N GLU A 17 3.37 -19.62 34.08
CA GLU A 17 2.82 -18.28 33.93
C GLU A 17 3.85 -17.25 34.42
N VAL A 18 3.94 -16.12 33.74
CA VAL A 18 4.85 -15.01 34.07
C VAL A 18 4.04 -13.72 34.22
N SER A 19 4.46 -12.88 35.15
CA SER A 19 3.86 -11.57 35.38
C SER A 19 4.10 -10.64 34.17
N THR A 20 3.33 -9.56 34.06
CA THR A 20 3.55 -8.51 33.05
C THR A 20 4.93 -7.85 33.16
N ASN A 21 5.54 -7.82 34.39
CA ASN A 21 6.90 -7.33 34.59
C ASN A 21 7.95 -8.28 33.97
N GLU A 22 7.84 -9.58 34.25
CA GLU A 22 8.70 -10.59 33.63
C GLU A 22 8.48 -10.68 32.13
N SER A 23 7.24 -10.53 31.66
CA SER A 23 6.91 -10.49 30.23
C SER A 23 7.61 -9.31 29.52
N ALA A 24 7.69 -8.14 30.16
CA ALA A 24 8.39 -7.00 29.59
C ALA A 24 9.90 -7.27 29.43
N GLN A 25 10.51 -7.94 30.39
CA GLN A 25 11.93 -8.35 30.31
C GLN A 25 12.14 -9.33 29.16
N LEU A 26 11.24 -10.33 29.02
CA LEU A 26 11.32 -11.29 27.92
C LEU A 26 11.16 -10.63 26.53
N VAL A 27 10.30 -9.61 26.44
CA VAL A 27 10.14 -8.82 25.20
C VAL A 27 11.43 -8.06 24.88
N ASP A 28 12.06 -7.42 25.87
CA ASP A 28 13.33 -6.72 25.71
C ASP A 28 14.48 -7.69 25.34
N ASP A 29 14.43 -8.93 25.83
CA ASP A 29 15.38 -10.02 25.52
C ASP A 29 15.08 -10.70 24.16
N SER A 30 14.18 -10.15 23.34
CA SER A 30 13.86 -10.60 21.96
C SER A 30 13.23 -11.98 21.88
N CYS A 31 12.38 -12.37 22.85
CA CYS A 31 11.56 -13.59 22.72
C CYS A 31 10.49 -13.40 21.63
N THR A 32 10.05 -14.49 21.02
CA THR A 32 8.91 -14.48 20.11
C THR A 32 7.60 -14.26 20.87
N ILE A 33 6.86 -13.23 20.52
CA ILE A 33 5.59 -12.88 21.12
C ILE A 33 4.46 -13.49 20.29
N LEU A 34 3.59 -14.29 20.93
CA LEU A 34 2.46 -14.95 20.27
C LEU A 34 1.13 -14.47 20.84
N ASP A 35 0.35 -13.79 20.02
CA ASP A 35 -1.02 -13.39 20.35
C ASP A 35 -2.02 -14.46 19.87
N VAL A 36 -2.81 -15.00 20.80
CA VAL A 36 -3.81 -16.04 20.49
C VAL A 36 -5.26 -15.52 20.62
N ARG A 37 -5.43 -14.20 20.55
CA ARG A 37 -6.76 -13.57 20.55
C ARG A 37 -7.46 -13.75 19.19
N GLU A 38 -8.75 -13.38 19.16
CA GLU A 38 -9.48 -13.31 17.89
C GLU A 38 -8.98 -12.12 17.05
N PRO A 39 -9.15 -12.15 15.70
CA PRO A 39 -8.68 -11.08 14.83
C PRO A 39 -9.16 -9.68 15.23
N GLU A 40 -10.44 -9.55 15.60
CA GLU A 40 -11.03 -8.28 15.99
C GLU A 40 -10.44 -7.72 17.31
N GLU A 41 -9.92 -8.60 18.19
CA GLU A 41 -9.23 -8.18 19.41
C GLU A 41 -7.79 -7.74 19.10
N PHE A 42 -7.13 -8.39 18.15
CA PHE A 42 -5.77 -8.07 17.69
C PHE A 42 -5.75 -6.71 16.97
N GLU A 43 -6.70 -6.46 16.09
CA GLU A 43 -6.85 -5.19 15.37
C GLU A 43 -7.01 -3.97 16.30
N GLN A 44 -7.50 -4.17 17.53
CA GLN A 44 -7.64 -3.11 18.55
C GLN A 44 -6.35 -2.81 19.32
N GLY A 45 -5.25 -3.42 18.95
CA GLY A 45 -3.93 -3.24 19.53
C GLY A 45 -3.31 -4.55 20.02
N SER A 46 -1.98 -4.62 19.98
CA SER A 46 -1.18 -5.79 20.37
C SER A 46 0.10 -5.38 21.08
N LEU A 47 0.83 -6.33 21.66
CA LEU A 47 2.23 -6.10 22.00
C LEU A 47 3.01 -5.84 20.70
N PRO A 48 4.04 -4.98 20.72
CA PRO A 48 4.89 -4.75 19.55
C PRO A 48 5.46 -6.07 19.01
N ASP A 49 5.52 -6.19 17.69
CA ASP A 49 6.10 -7.34 16.96
C ASP A 49 5.43 -8.70 17.27
N ALA A 50 4.20 -8.69 17.77
CA ALA A 50 3.49 -9.93 18.09
C ALA A 50 3.05 -10.69 16.83
N THR A 51 3.45 -11.96 16.74
CA THR A 51 2.90 -12.91 15.77
C THR A 51 1.48 -13.26 16.18
N HIS A 52 0.51 -13.06 15.28
CA HIS A 52 -0.88 -13.36 15.55
C HIS A 52 -1.29 -14.70 14.96
N ILE A 53 -1.76 -15.61 15.83
CA ILE A 53 -2.40 -16.88 15.45
C ILE A 53 -3.60 -17.09 16.39
N PRO A 54 -4.84 -16.89 15.91
CA PRO A 54 -6.05 -17.13 16.73
C PRO A 54 -6.04 -18.52 17.36
N ARG A 55 -6.50 -18.64 18.61
CA ARG A 55 -6.45 -19.90 19.36
C ARG A 55 -7.01 -21.09 18.57
N GLY A 56 -8.05 -20.88 17.80
CA GLY A 56 -8.69 -21.93 16.99
C GLY A 56 -7.89 -22.41 15.78
N HIS A 57 -6.81 -21.70 15.43
CA HIS A 57 -5.93 -22.04 14.29
C HIS A 57 -4.50 -22.38 14.71
N LEU A 58 -4.23 -22.39 16.03
CA LEU A 58 -2.87 -22.52 16.55
C LEU A 58 -2.18 -23.81 16.06
N GLU A 59 -2.82 -24.94 16.21
CA GLU A 59 -2.26 -26.25 15.88
C GLU A 59 -1.93 -26.39 14.37
N SER A 60 -2.72 -25.76 13.53
CA SER A 60 -2.56 -25.84 12.06
C SER A 60 -1.55 -24.85 11.48
N GLN A 61 -1.20 -23.79 12.21
CA GLN A 61 -0.36 -22.71 11.68
C GLN A 61 0.98 -22.53 12.37
N ILE A 62 1.11 -23.01 13.61
CA ILE A 62 2.30 -22.71 14.42
C ILE A 62 3.60 -23.21 13.81
N GLU A 63 3.62 -24.42 13.24
CA GLU A 63 4.83 -25.00 12.67
C GLU A 63 5.33 -24.22 11.44
N GLN A 64 4.44 -23.62 10.69
CA GLN A 64 4.80 -22.78 9.55
C GLN A 64 5.31 -21.40 10.00
N ARG A 65 4.72 -20.84 11.06
CA ARG A 65 5.05 -19.49 11.56
C ARG A 65 6.27 -19.48 12.47
N ILE A 66 6.43 -20.51 13.30
CA ILE A 66 7.55 -20.67 14.25
C ILE A 66 8.06 -22.12 14.12
N PRO A 67 8.88 -22.42 13.09
CA PRO A 67 9.30 -23.79 12.80
C PRO A 67 10.30 -24.37 13.82
N ASP A 68 11.08 -23.52 14.50
CA ASP A 68 12.03 -23.95 15.52
C ASP A 68 11.34 -24.13 16.87
N ARG A 69 11.33 -25.36 17.37
CA ARG A 69 10.66 -25.74 18.61
C ARG A 69 11.42 -25.34 19.89
N ASP A 70 12.66 -24.94 19.76
CA ASP A 70 13.45 -24.41 20.87
C ASP A 70 13.36 -22.87 21.01
N THR A 71 12.58 -22.23 20.16
CA THR A 71 12.28 -20.79 20.23
C THR A 71 11.60 -20.46 21.57
N ALA A 72 12.11 -19.43 22.26
CA ALA A 72 11.45 -18.88 23.45
C ALA A 72 10.18 -18.12 23.05
N ILE A 73 9.01 -18.57 23.51
CA ILE A 73 7.70 -18.02 23.14
C ILE A 73 6.97 -17.49 24.38
N LEU A 74 6.61 -16.20 24.33
CA LEU A 74 5.68 -15.55 25.24
C LEU A 74 4.29 -15.58 24.62
N VAL A 75 3.37 -16.39 25.15
CA VAL A 75 1.99 -16.47 24.67
C VAL A 75 1.10 -15.56 25.50
N TYR A 76 0.25 -14.78 24.86
CA TYR A 76 -0.76 -14.01 25.57
C TYR A 76 -2.13 -14.04 24.87
N CYS A 77 -3.18 -13.73 25.65
CA CYS A 77 -4.53 -13.49 25.15
C CYS A 77 -5.14 -12.24 25.85
N ALA A 78 -6.44 -12.05 25.82
CA ALA A 78 -7.05 -10.89 26.47
C ALA A 78 -6.86 -10.87 28.01
N ALA A 79 -7.14 -12.02 28.70
CA ALA A 79 -7.19 -12.09 30.18
C ALA A 79 -6.35 -13.23 30.77
N GLY A 80 -5.55 -13.94 29.99
CA GLY A 80 -4.63 -14.97 30.45
C GLY A 80 -5.18 -16.41 30.44
N SER A 81 -6.45 -16.65 30.15
CA SER A 81 -7.00 -18.04 30.18
C SER A 81 -6.78 -18.79 28.86
N ARG A 82 -7.02 -18.19 27.71
CA ARG A 82 -6.78 -18.82 26.40
C ARG A 82 -5.30 -19.10 26.16
N SER A 83 -4.40 -18.21 26.65
CA SER A 83 -2.95 -18.37 26.54
C SER A 83 -2.41 -19.54 27.35
N VAL A 84 -3.01 -19.88 28.50
CA VAL A 84 -2.65 -21.09 29.27
C VAL A 84 -2.95 -22.35 28.47
N PHE A 85 -4.11 -22.46 27.84
CA PHE A 85 -4.43 -23.59 26.97
C PHE A 85 -3.58 -23.61 25.70
N ALA A 86 -3.27 -22.45 25.15
CA ALA A 86 -2.38 -22.34 24.00
C ALA A 86 -0.96 -22.81 24.35
N ALA A 87 -0.42 -22.38 25.49
CA ALA A 87 0.90 -22.79 25.94
C ALA A 87 0.97 -24.31 26.19
N LYS A 88 -0.11 -24.92 26.74
CA LYS A 88 -0.18 -26.38 26.86
C LYS A 88 -0.16 -27.05 25.50
N THR A 89 -0.94 -26.60 24.54
CA THR A 89 -0.94 -27.15 23.18
C THR A 89 0.45 -27.06 22.53
N LEU A 90 1.14 -25.94 22.70
CA LEU A 90 2.51 -25.78 22.18
C LEU A 90 3.49 -26.76 22.84
N ALA A 91 3.39 -26.96 24.16
CA ALA A 91 4.20 -27.93 24.85
C ALA A 91 3.90 -29.38 24.37
N ASP A 92 2.63 -29.73 24.14
CA ASP A 92 2.22 -31.01 23.58
C ASP A 92 2.74 -31.23 22.14
N LEU A 93 2.92 -30.13 21.36
CA LEU A 93 3.54 -30.11 20.02
C LEU A 93 5.08 -30.13 20.06
N GLY A 94 5.68 -30.10 21.26
CA GLY A 94 7.12 -30.24 21.49
C GLY A 94 7.89 -28.91 21.54
N TYR A 95 7.22 -27.76 21.69
CA TYR A 95 7.90 -26.49 21.97
C TYR A 95 8.40 -26.47 23.42
N THR A 96 9.70 -26.25 23.60
CA THR A 96 10.37 -26.46 24.88
C THR A 96 10.40 -25.23 25.80
N GLN A 97 10.28 -24.01 25.22
CA GLN A 97 10.45 -22.75 25.93
C GLN A 97 9.22 -21.86 25.84
N VAL A 98 8.09 -22.33 26.35
CA VAL A 98 6.81 -21.59 26.27
C VAL A 98 6.39 -21.08 27.63
N VAL A 99 6.02 -19.80 27.71
CA VAL A 99 5.44 -19.18 28.92
C VAL A 99 4.15 -18.43 28.54
N SER A 100 3.21 -18.36 29.51
CA SER A 100 1.93 -17.64 29.33
C SER A 100 1.94 -16.36 30.17
N MET A 101 1.54 -15.23 29.58
CA MET A 101 1.42 -13.95 30.30
C MET A 101 0.18 -13.89 31.17
N GLU A 102 0.38 -13.72 32.46
CA GLU A 102 -0.69 -13.57 33.44
C GLU A 102 -1.48 -12.27 33.22
N GLY A 103 -2.82 -12.36 33.23
CA GLY A 103 -3.71 -11.21 33.03
C GLY A 103 -3.80 -10.70 31.59
N GLY A 104 -2.97 -11.20 30.68
CA GLY A 104 -3.03 -10.97 29.24
C GLY A 104 -2.92 -9.49 28.85
N PHE A 105 -3.37 -9.17 27.63
CA PHE A 105 -3.29 -7.83 27.06
C PHE A 105 -4.07 -6.77 27.85
N THR A 106 -5.17 -7.17 28.48
CA THR A 106 -5.98 -6.25 29.30
C THR A 106 -5.16 -5.69 30.46
N LYS A 107 -4.45 -6.56 31.19
CA LYS A 107 -3.58 -6.16 32.31
C LYS A 107 -2.38 -5.35 31.81
N TRP A 108 -1.73 -5.80 30.72
CA TRP A 108 -0.61 -5.11 30.07
C TRP A 108 -0.95 -3.66 29.73
N LYS A 109 -2.10 -3.45 29.06
CA LYS A 109 -2.60 -2.14 28.67
C LYS A 109 -2.99 -1.26 29.87
N SER A 110 -3.64 -1.85 30.89
CA SER A 110 -4.04 -1.12 32.10
C SER A 110 -2.87 -0.63 32.95
N GLU A 111 -1.72 -1.29 32.85
CA GLU A 111 -0.46 -0.88 33.49
C GLU A 111 0.31 0.21 32.70
N GLY A 112 -0.26 0.70 31.59
CA GLY A 112 0.35 1.75 30.75
C GLY A 112 1.60 1.29 29.99
N ARG A 113 1.76 0.00 29.76
CA ARG A 113 2.90 -0.56 29.03
C ARG A 113 2.79 -0.30 27.55
N LYS A 114 3.94 -0.33 26.86
CA LYS A 114 4.01 -0.10 25.41
C LYS A 114 3.18 -1.16 24.65
N TRP A 115 2.34 -0.70 23.79
CA TRP A 115 1.57 -1.50 22.83
C TRP A 115 1.40 -0.68 21.55
N SER A 116 1.10 -1.32 20.46
CA SER A 116 0.87 -0.68 19.16
C SER A 116 -0.42 -1.19 18.54
N MET A 117 -0.98 -0.41 17.64
CA MET A 117 -1.92 -0.97 16.68
C MET A 117 -1.10 -1.85 15.75
N PRO A 118 -1.47 -3.10 15.53
CA PRO A 118 -0.76 -3.94 14.56
C PRO A 118 -0.90 -3.32 13.17
N GLU A 119 0.16 -3.40 12.40
CA GLU A 119 0.17 -3.05 10.97
C GLU A 119 -0.60 -4.10 10.13
N SER A 120 -1.63 -4.70 10.69
CA SER A 120 -2.44 -5.69 10.00
C SER A 120 -3.63 -5.00 9.35
N LEU A 121 -3.95 -5.46 8.14
CA LEU A 121 -5.13 -5.01 7.42
C LEU A 121 -6.39 -5.26 8.23
N THR A 122 -7.29 -4.30 8.29
CA THR A 122 -8.62 -4.47 8.85
C THR A 122 -9.40 -5.54 8.08
N ARG A 123 -10.45 -6.10 8.66
CA ARG A 123 -11.33 -7.05 7.98
C ARG A 123 -11.88 -6.49 6.66
N HIS A 124 -12.24 -5.19 6.64
CA HIS A 124 -12.71 -4.52 5.44
C HIS A 124 -11.63 -4.46 4.36
N GLN A 125 -10.40 -4.06 4.71
CA GLN A 125 -9.25 -4.03 3.82
C GLN A 125 -8.87 -5.43 3.32
N ARG A 126 -8.86 -6.45 4.19
CA ARG A 126 -8.64 -7.85 3.78
C ARG A 126 -9.65 -8.30 2.73
N ASN A 127 -10.92 -7.96 2.89
CA ASN A 127 -11.95 -8.28 1.91
C ASN A 127 -11.75 -7.50 0.59
N ARG A 128 -11.45 -6.20 0.66
CA ARG A 128 -11.22 -5.33 -0.50
C ARG A 128 -10.02 -5.81 -1.31
N TYR A 129 -8.89 -6.06 -0.65
CA TYR A 129 -7.61 -6.40 -1.30
C TYR A 129 -7.36 -7.91 -1.40
N GLN A 130 -8.35 -8.75 -1.13
CA GLN A 130 -8.20 -10.20 -1.08
C GLN A 130 -7.43 -10.78 -2.28
N ARG A 131 -7.63 -10.25 -3.47
CA ARG A 131 -6.97 -10.74 -4.69
C ARG A 131 -5.49 -10.41 -4.73
N HIS A 132 -5.07 -9.27 -4.19
CA HIS A 132 -3.66 -8.92 -3.98
C HIS A 132 -3.02 -9.83 -2.94
N LEU A 133 -3.71 -10.08 -1.83
CA LEU A 133 -3.20 -10.90 -0.73
C LEU A 133 -2.94 -12.37 -1.14
N LEU A 134 -3.60 -12.85 -2.20
CA LEU A 134 -3.38 -14.19 -2.76
C LEU A 134 -2.15 -14.29 -3.67
N LEU A 135 -1.59 -13.16 -4.09
CA LEU A 135 -0.37 -13.13 -4.90
C LEU A 135 0.84 -13.20 -3.96
N PRO A 136 1.70 -14.25 -4.04
CA PRO A 136 2.86 -14.37 -3.15
C PRO A 136 3.81 -13.17 -3.21
N GLU A 137 3.87 -12.52 -4.38
CA GLU A 137 4.73 -11.37 -4.65
C GLU A 137 4.23 -10.09 -3.98
N VAL A 138 2.94 -9.99 -3.64
CA VAL A 138 2.33 -8.85 -2.95
C VAL A 138 2.10 -9.19 -1.49
N GLY A 139 1.23 -10.16 -1.23
CA GLY A 139 0.86 -10.59 0.11
C GLY A 139 0.32 -9.46 0.99
N GLU A 140 0.39 -9.67 2.29
CA GLU A 140 -0.01 -8.66 3.28
C GLU A 140 1.03 -7.55 3.41
N GLU A 141 2.31 -7.90 3.31
CA GLU A 141 3.43 -6.95 3.39
C GLU A 141 3.38 -5.93 2.23
N GLY A 142 3.27 -6.40 0.99
CA GLY A 142 3.16 -5.52 -0.17
C GLY A 142 1.88 -4.66 -0.13
N GLN A 143 0.76 -5.20 0.37
CA GLN A 143 -0.46 -4.41 0.51
C GLN A 143 -0.33 -3.32 1.59
N ASN A 144 0.37 -3.57 2.70
CA ASN A 144 0.66 -2.54 3.70
C ASN A 144 1.57 -1.45 3.11
N GLN A 145 2.59 -1.82 2.34
CA GLN A 145 3.43 -0.85 1.63
C GLN A 145 2.62 0.05 0.68
N LEU A 146 1.63 -0.52 -0.04
CA LEU A 146 0.72 0.28 -0.88
C LEU A 146 -0.13 1.25 -0.04
N LEU A 147 -0.65 0.81 1.12
CA LEU A 147 -1.47 1.64 2.01
C LEU A 147 -0.67 2.78 2.67
N ASP A 148 0.62 2.62 2.84
CA ASP A 148 1.50 3.67 3.38
C ASP A 148 2.04 4.61 2.30
N ALA A 149 2.00 4.19 1.03
CA ALA A 149 2.60 4.89 -0.09
C ALA A 149 1.90 6.20 -0.47
N LYS A 150 2.70 7.14 -1.00
CA LYS A 150 2.26 8.45 -1.49
C LYS A 150 2.62 8.62 -2.97
N VAL A 151 1.63 8.77 -3.82
CA VAL A 151 1.80 8.93 -5.27
C VAL A 151 1.15 10.21 -5.75
N LEU A 152 1.90 11.04 -6.47
CA LEU A 152 1.39 12.23 -7.13
C LEU A 152 1.07 11.93 -8.59
N ILE A 153 -0.10 12.34 -9.04
CA ILE A 153 -0.54 12.22 -10.44
C ILE A 153 -0.56 13.62 -11.05
N LEU A 154 0.28 13.84 -12.04
CA LEU A 154 0.31 15.07 -12.80
C LEU A 154 -0.64 14.97 -13.99
N GLY A 155 -1.77 15.63 -13.90
CA GLY A 155 -2.83 15.63 -14.90
C GLY A 155 -3.93 14.60 -14.63
N ALA A 156 -5.19 15.07 -14.50
CA ALA A 156 -6.40 14.25 -14.42
C ALA A 156 -7.03 14.02 -15.81
N GLY A 157 -6.19 13.96 -16.84
CA GLY A 157 -6.56 13.78 -18.23
C GLY A 157 -6.70 12.32 -18.66
N GLY A 158 -6.43 12.03 -19.93
CA GLY A 158 -6.59 10.69 -20.49
C GLY A 158 -5.67 9.64 -19.88
N LEU A 159 -4.41 9.98 -19.58
CA LEU A 159 -3.42 9.09 -18.93
C LEU A 159 -3.66 9.00 -17.42
N GLY A 160 -3.82 10.16 -16.77
CA GLY A 160 -4.01 10.21 -15.33
C GLY A 160 -5.31 9.58 -14.85
N SER A 161 -6.39 9.62 -15.65
CA SER A 161 -7.68 9.01 -15.32
C SER A 161 -7.58 7.52 -14.97
N PRO A 162 -7.14 6.63 -15.85
CA PRO A 162 -7.01 5.21 -15.54
C PRO A 162 -5.92 4.93 -14.49
N ALA A 163 -4.79 5.66 -14.52
CA ALA A 163 -3.74 5.51 -13.52
C ALA A 163 -4.29 5.79 -12.12
N ALA A 164 -4.99 6.92 -11.92
CA ALA A 164 -5.60 7.28 -10.65
C ALA A 164 -6.62 6.23 -10.15
N MET A 165 -7.46 5.74 -11.04
CA MET A 165 -8.48 4.74 -10.70
C MET A 165 -7.85 3.41 -10.25
N TYR A 166 -6.82 2.92 -10.96
CA TYR A 166 -6.16 1.65 -10.57
C TYR A 166 -5.29 1.79 -9.33
N LEU A 167 -4.58 2.92 -9.15
CA LEU A 167 -3.83 3.21 -7.93
C LEU A 167 -4.77 3.29 -6.72
N ALA A 168 -5.92 3.96 -6.87
CA ALA A 168 -6.94 4.03 -5.85
C ALA A 168 -7.55 2.66 -5.51
N ALA A 169 -7.91 1.88 -6.53
CA ALA A 169 -8.48 0.54 -6.36
C ALA A 169 -7.50 -0.42 -5.66
N ALA A 170 -6.20 -0.27 -5.93
CA ALA A 170 -5.14 -1.04 -5.29
C ALA A 170 -4.86 -0.62 -3.84
N GLY A 171 -5.33 0.54 -3.41
CA GLY A 171 -5.17 1.01 -2.04
C GLY A 171 -3.87 1.78 -1.80
N ILE A 172 -3.44 2.63 -2.76
CA ILE A 172 -2.38 3.61 -2.48
C ILE A 172 -2.90 4.55 -1.40
N GLY A 173 -2.18 4.62 -0.26
CA GLY A 173 -2.67 5.32 0.93
C GLY A 173 -2.95 6.80 0.73
N THR A 174 -2.09 7.49 -0.02
CA THR A 174 -2.31 8.90 -0.39
C THR A 174 -2.09 9.13 -1.88
N LEU A 175 -3.11 9.65 -2.56
CA LEU A 175 -3.01 10.09 -3.95
C LEU A 175 -3.11 11.61 -4.04
N GLY A 176 -2.08 12.25 -4.60
CA GLY A 176 -2.14 13.65 -5.03
C GLY A 176 -2.59 13.74 -6.48
N VAL A 177 -3.43 14.71 -6.80
CA VAL A 177 -3.88 14.99 -8.18
C VAL A 177 -3.68 16.45 -8.49
N VAL A 178 -2.85 16.74 -9.49
CA VAL A 178 -2.57 18.12 -9.97
C VAL A 178 -3.19 18.32 -11.35
N ASP A 179 -4.11 19.26 -11.48
CA ASP A 179 -4.69 19.68 -12.77
C ASP A 179 -5.36 21.05 -12.55
N MET A 180 -5.32 21.92 -13.56
CA MET A 180 -5.94 23.26 -13.49
C MET A 180 -7.19 23.41 -14.34
N ASP A 181 -7.53 22.39 -15.12
CA ASP A 181 -8.62 22.46 -16.07
C ASP A 181 -9.97 22.14 -15.43
N VAL A 182 -11.01 22.46 -16.16
CA VAL A 182 -12.37 22.00 -15.90
C VAL A 182 -12.72 20.81 -16.79
N VAL A 183 -13.68 20.02 -16.35
CA VAL A 183 -14.23 18.92 -17.13
C VAL A 183 -14.98 19.48 -18.34
N ASP A 184 -14.60 19.05 -19.53
CA ASP A 184 -15.24 19.39 -20.79
C ASP A 184 -15.84 18.15 -21.46
N GLU A 185 -16.98 18.29 -22.13
CA GLU A 185 -17.66 17.17 -22.77
C GLU A 185 -16.79 16.46 -23.80
N SER A 186 -15.97 17.21 -24.56
CA SER A 186 -15.02 16.67 -25.55
C SER A 186 -13.92 15.81 -24.95
N ASN A 187 -13.72 15.91 -23.64
CA ASN A 187 -12.73 15.11 -22.93
C ASN A 187 -13.24 13.71 -22.54
N LEU A 188 -14.57 13.55 -22.38
CA LEU A 188 -15.17 12.35 -21.78
C LEU A 188 -14.93 11.07 -22.59
N GLN A 189 -14.63 11.18 -23.88
CA GLN A 189 -14.30 10.03 -24.72
C GLN A 189 -12.98 9.31 -24.33
N ARG A 190 -12.13 9.94 -23.45
CA ARG A 190 -10.86 9.36 -22.99
C ARG A 190 -10.53 9.63 -21.52
N GLN A 191 -11.17 10.59 -20.87
CA GLN A 191 -10.94 10.96 -19.46
C GLN A 191 -12.00 10.31 -18.57
N VAL A 192 -11.91 8.99 -18.42
CA VAL A 192 -12.95 8.12 -17.83
C VAL A 192 -13.19 8.32 -16.33
N ILE A 193 -12.34 9.07 -15.64
CA ILE A 193 -12.54 9.46 -14.25
C ILE A 193 -13.63 10.50 -14.06
N HIS A 194 -13.97 11.22 -15.14
CA HIS A 194 -15.01 12.26 -15.19
C HIS A 194 -16.30 11.71 -15.80
N ASN A 195 -17.38 12.45 -15.68
CA ASN A 195 -18.67 12.10 -16.28
C ASN A 195 -19.46 13.38 -16.68
N THR A 196 -20.54 13.20 -17.46
CA THR A 196 -21.35 14.27 -18.00
C THR A 196 -21.95 15.18 -16.91
N ALA A 197 -22.32 14.63 -15.75
CA ALA A 197 -22.91 15.43 -14.67
C ALA A 197 -21.92 16.42 -14.02
N ARG A 198 -20.62 16.30 -14.35
CA ARG A 198 -19.54 17.11 -13.79
C ARG A 198 -18.92 18.07 -14.81
N VAL A 199 -19.48 18.18 -15.99
CA VAL A 199 -19.02 19.15 -16.99
C VAL A 199 -19.05 20.56 -16.38
N GLY A 200 -17.93 21.30 -16.52
CA GLY A 200 -17.70 22.61 -15.92
C GLY A 200 -17.15 22.59 -14.49
N GLN A 201 -17.06 21.44 -13.81
CA GLN A 201 -16.38 21.32 -12.52
C GLN A 201 -14.86 21.22 -12.71
N SER A 202 -14.09 21.62 -11.69
CA SER A 202 -12.64 21.37 -11.64
C SER A 202 -12.34 19.88 -11.81
N LYS A 203 -11.36 19.55 -12.66
CA LYS A 203 -10.96 18.16 -12.90
C LYS A 203 -10.46 17.46 -11.62
N VAL A 204 -9.72 18.16 -10.76
CA VAL A 204 -9.22 17.57 -9.52
C VAL A 204 -10.36 17.23 -8.56
N GLU A 205 -11.37 18.08 -8.44
CA GLU A 205 -12.54 17.81 -7.60
C GLU A 205 -13.42 16.69 -8.19
N SER A 206 -13.57 16.64 -9.51
CA SER A 206 -14.26 15.55 -10.19
C SER A 206 -13.53 14.21 -10.02
N ALA A 207 -12.20 14.20 -10.10
CA ALA A 207 -11.37 13.02 -9.85
C ALA A 207 -11.51 12.55 -8.40
N LYS A 208 -11.40 13.46 -7.42
CA LYS A 208 -11.59 13.18 -6.00
C LYS A 208 -12.91 12.46 -5.72
N GLN A 209 -14.01 12.96 -6.28
CA GLN A 209 -15.32 12.32 -6.11
C GLN A 209 -15.35 10.88 -6.63
N THR A 210 -14.76 10.62 -7.80
CA THR A 210 -14.71 9.29 -8.39
C THR A 210 -13.83 8.35 -7.56
N ILE A 211 -12.64 8.80 -7.16
CA ILE A 211 -11.68 8.02 -6.39
C ILE A 211 -12.25 7.69 -4.99
N THR A 212 -12.83 8.67 -4.29
CA THR A 212 -13.46 8.44 -2.98
C THR A 212 -14.63 7.45 -3.07
N GLY A 213 -15.41 7.52 -4.16
CA GLY A 213 -16.49 6.55 -4.41
C GLY A 213 -15.98 5.13 -4.70
N LEU A 214 -14.79 5.01 -5.30
CA LEU A 214 -14.15 3.72 -5.58
C LEU A 214 -13.51 3.12 -4.34
N ASN A 215 -12.72 3.92 -3.61
CA ASN A 215 -12.02 3.49 -2.41
C ASN A 215 -12.02 4.61 -1.33
N PRO A 216 -12.92 4.55 -0.34
CA PRO A 216 -13.01 5.55 0.71
C PRO A 216 -11.89 5.47 1.75
N ASP A 217 -11.07 4.41 1.74
CA ASP A 217 -10.03 4.16 2.75
C ASP A 217 -8.74 4.95 2.47
N ILE A 218 -8.60 5.55 1.27
CA ILE A 218 -7.42 6.30 0.86
C ILE A 218 -7.60 7.81 1.02
N GLN A 219 -6.49 8.51 1.22
CA GLN A 219 -6.47 9.98 1.25
C GLN A 219 -6.27 10.56 -0.14
N ILE A 220 -6.96 11.67 -0.44
CA ILE A 220 -6.85 12.34 -1.74
C ILE A 220 -6.58 13.82 -1.52
N GLU A 221 -5.42 14.25 -1.99
CA GLU A 221 -5.00 15.64 -2.03
C GLU A 221 -5.18 16.21 -3.42
N THR A 222 -5.85 17.34 -3.54
CA THR A 222 -6.15 17.99 -4.81
C THR A 222 -5.41 19.32 -4.93
N TYR A 223 -4.77 19.52 -6.07
CA TYR A 223 -4.03 20.74 -6.38
C TYR A 223 -4.59 21.34 -7.67
N ASP A 224 -5.52 22.28 -7.54
CA ASP A 224 -6.11 23.02 -8.67
C ASP A 224 -5.15 24.12 -9.13
N THR A 225 -4.08 23.69 -9.79
CA THR A 225 -3.00 24.59 -10.23
C THR A 225 -2.25 24.00 -11.41
N ARG A 226 -1.56 24.87 -12.15
CA ARG A 226 -0.61 24.48 -13.19
C ARG A 226 0.79 24.31 -12.61
N LEU A 227 1.46 23.22 -13.01
CA LEU A 227 2.88 23.05 -12.70
C LEU A 227 3.70 24.16 -13.36
N ASN A 228 4.50 24.86 -12.59
CA ASN A 228 5.39 25.95 -13.03
C ASN A 228 6.69 25.97 -12.19
N ALA A 229 7.62 26.83 -12.56
CA ALA A 229 8.94 26.90 -11.91
C ALA A 229 8.86 27.35 -10.45
N ASP A 230 7.85 28.11 -10.06
CA ASP A 230 7.72 28.65 -8.70
C ASP A 230 7.12 27.61 -7.73
N ASN A 231 6.30 26.66 -8.22
CA ASN A 231 5.57 25.72 -7.36
C ASN A 231 6.01 24.26 -7.49
N VAL A 232 6.81 23.88 -8.50
CA VAL A 232 7.09 22.47 -8.80
C VAL A 232 7.81 21.75 -7.65
N LEU A 233 8.73 22.38 -6.98
CA LEU A 233 9.47 21.74 -5.88
C LEU A 233 8.56 21.47 -4.68
N ASP A 234 7.77 22.48 -4.28
CA ASP A 234 6.83 22.36 -3.16
C ASP A 234 5.73 21.34 -3.45
N LEU A 235 5.26 21.27 -4.71
CA LEU A 235 4.26 20.29 -5.13
C LEU A 235 4.79 18.84 -5.16
N LEU A 236 6.08 18.65 -5.42
CA LEU A 236 6.69 17.32 -5.48
C LEU A 236 7.27 16.87 -4.14
N GLU A 237 7.49 17.75 -3.19
CA GLU A 237 8.09 17.41 -1.89
C GLU A 237 7.20 16.44 -1.10
N GLY A 238 7.80 15.37 -0.60
CA GLY A 238 7.13 14.36 0.23
C GLY A 238 6.37 13.27 -0.53
N TRP A 239 6.40 13.26 -1.87
CA TRP A 239 5.88 12.18 -2.68
C TRP A 239 6.97 11.15 -3.01
N GLU A 240 6.61 9.88 -3.06
CA GLU A 240 7.54 8.79 -3.33
C GLU A 240 7.68 8.51 -4.83
N VAL A 241 6.60 8.70 -5.60
CA VAL A 241 6.53 8.48 -7.04
C VAL A 241 5.64 9.55 -7.67
N VAL A 242 6.02 10.00 -8.86
CA VAL A 242 5.17 10.86 -9.69
C VAL A 242 4.73 10.11 -10.94
N VAL A 243 3.44 10.07 -11.20
CA VAL A 243 2.85 9.56 -12.45
C VAL A 243 2.67 10.74 -13.41
N ASP A 244 3.43 10.72 -14.50
CA ASP A 244 3.38 11.76 -15.53
C ASP A 244 2.25 11.50 -16.52
N GLY A 245 1.18 12.28 -16.39
CA GLY A 245 0.07 12.37 -17.33
C GLY A 245 0.06 13.68 -18.13
N ALA A 246 1.18 14.44 -18.14
CA ALA A 246 1.27 15.70 -18.87
C ALA A 246 1.18 15.49 -20.39
N ASP A 247 0.52 16.41 -21.05
CA ASP A 247 0.33 16.41 -22.51
C ASP A 247 1.24 17.39 -23.26
N ASN A 248 2.20 18.02 -22.55
CA ASN A 248 3.05 19.04 -23.12
C ASN A 248 4.52 18.93 -22.67
N PHE A 249 5.43 19.30 -23.55
CA PHE A 249 6.87 19.22 -23.28
C PHE A 249 7.35 20.14 -22.14
N PRO A 250 6.93 21.40 -22.03
CA PRO A 250 7.38 22.26 -20.93
C PRO A 250 7.14 21.64 -19.55
N SER A 251 5.95 21.07 -19.32
CA SER A 251 5.66 20.39 -18.05
C SER A 251 6.54 19.17 -17.82
N ARG A 252 6.83 18.38 -18.86
CA ARG A 252 7.70 17.21 -18.76
C ARG A 252 9.15 17.55 -18.41
N TYR A 253 9.70 18.60 -19.05
CA TYR A 253 11.06 19.06 -18.73
C TYR A 253 11.14 19.63 -17.33
N LEU A 254 10.15 20.39 -16.91
CA LEU A 254 10.08 20.94 -15.57
C LEU A 254 9.95 19.83 -14.51
N LEU A 255 9.10 18.85 -14.76
CA LEU A 255 8.96 17.65 -13.92
C LEU A 255 10.29 16.89 -13.83
N ASN A 256 10.97 16.68 -14.96
CA ASN A 256 12.29 16.04 -14.98
C ASN A 256 13.30 16.78 -14.09
N ASP A 257 13.41 18.11 -14.24
CA ASP A 257 14.39 18.88 -13.49
C ASP A 257 14.12 18.86 -11.98
N ALA A 258 12.86 18.94 -11.58
CA ALA A 258 12.43 18.80 -10.20
C ALA A 258 12.65 17.38 -9.65
N SER A 259 12.31 16.34 -10.44
CA SER A 259 12.54 14.93 -10.11
C SER A 259 14.03 14.65 -9.84
N VAL A 260 14.92 15.13 -10.71
CA VAL A 260 16.38 15.00 -10.51
C VAL A 260 16.85 15.69 -9.23
N LYS A 261 16.33 16.88 -8.97
CA LYS A 261 16.70 17.66 -7.77
C LYS A 261 16.24 17.01 -6.48
N LEU A 262 15.05 16.39 -6.48
CA LEU A 262 14.43 15.78 -5.30
C LEU A 262 14.71 14.27 -5.16
N GLY A 263 15.25 13.64 -6.22
CA GLY A 263 15.51 12.19 -6.22
C GLY A 263 14.24 11.35 -6.35
N ILE A 264 13.15 11.89 -6.92
CA ILE A 264 11.85 11.22 -7.01
C ILE A 264 11.68 10.55 -8.37
N PRO A 265 11.39 9.24 -8.46
CA PRO A 265 11.14 8.56 -9.71
C PRO A 265 9.86 9.04 -10.39
N VAL A 266 9.88 9.11 -11.72
CA VAL A 266 8.74 9.50 -12.58
C VAL A 266 8.34 8.33 -13.44
N VAL A 267 7.09 7.88 -13.31
CA VAL A 267 6.45 6.92 -14.21
C VAL A 267 5.85 7.69 -15.37
N HIS A 268 6.61 7.79 -16.45
CA HIS A 268 6.26 8.54 -17.64
C HIS A 268 5.29 7.76 -18.53
N GLY A 269 4.24 8.42 -18.99
CA GLY A 269 3.34 7.97 -20.05
C GLY A 269 3.28 8.99 -21.18
N SER A 270 3.27 8.52 -22.42
CA SER A 270 3.00 9.39 -23.57
C SER A 270 2.21 8.66 -24.64
N ILE A 271 1.42 9.42 -25.38
CA ILE A 271 0.58 8.93 -26.47
C ILE A 271 0.67 9.88 -27.65
N PHE A 272 0.65 9.31 -28.83
CA PHE A 272 0.56 10.07 -30.07
C PHE A 272 -0.22 9.24 -31.12
N ARG A 273 -1.37 9.73 -31.55
CA ARG A 273 -2.27 9.06 -32.52
C ARG A 273 -2.59 7.60 -32.12
N PHE A 274 -1.84 6.63 -32.62
CA PHE A 274 -2.00 5.17 -32.38
C PHE A 274 -0.86 4.56 -31.59
N GLU A 275 0.12 5.36 -31.20
CA GLU A 275 1.30 4.91 -30.46
C GLU A 275 1.24 5.38 -29.02
N GLY A 276 1.75 4.54 -28.11
CA GLY A 276 1.87 4.84 -26.70
C GLY A 276 3.15 4.31 -26.12
N GLN A 277 3.66 4.99 -25.09
CA GLN A 277 4.89 4.63 -24.39
C GLN A 277 4.68 4.72 -22.90
N VAL A 278 5.28 3.78 -22.17
CA VAL A 278 5.44 3.81 -20.71
C VAL A 278 6.88 3.53 -20.39
N THR A 279 7.48 4.35 -19.54
CA THR A 279 8.83 4.13 -19.02
C THR A 279 8.98 4.75 -17.64
N VAL A 280 10.08 4.44 -16.96
CA VAL A 280 10.43 5.05 -15.68
C VAL A 280 11.72 5.82 -15.82
N PHE A 281 11.71 7.02 -15.32
CA PHE A 281 12.89 7.84 -15.11
C PHE A 281 13.18 7.89 -13.61
N ASP A 282 14.14 7.07 -13.17
CA ASP A 282 14.62 7.07 -11.79
C ASP A 282 15.97 7.80 -11.75
N PRO A 283 15.99 9.05 -11.26
CA PRO A 283 17.18 9.89 -11.30
C PRO A 283 18.33 9.37 -10.44
N LEU A 284 18.07 8.41 -9.55
CA LEU A 284 19.09 7.80 -8.69
C LEU A 284 19.71 6.53 -9.30
N LYS A 285 19.03 5.91 -10.30
CA LYS A 285 19.42 4.59 -10.81
C LYS A 285 19.56 4.51 -12.32
N GLY A 286 19.06 5.48 -13.07
CA GLY A 286 18.99 5.36 -14.52
C GLY A 286 18.91 6.70 -15.26
N PRO A 287 18.59 6.63 -16.57
CA PRO A 287 18.45 7.83 -17.38
C PRO A 287 17.26 8.67 -16.95
N THR A 288 17.34 9.95 -17.27
CA THR A 288 16.29 10.93 -17.04
C THR A 288 15.50 11.20 -18.33
N TYR A 289 14.41 11.96 -18.25
CA TYR A 289 13.68 12.37 -19.45
C TYR A 289 14.56 13.18 -20.42
N ARG A 290 15.49 14.00 -19.90
CA ARG A 290 16.41 14.79 -20.73
C ARG A 290 17.45 13.92 -21.46
N ASP A 291 17.80 12.76 -20.93
CA ASP A 291 18.66 11.79 -21.65
C ASP A 291 17.89 11.12 -22.79
N TYR A 292 16.59 10.89 -22.61
CA TYR A 292 15.71 10.29 -23.61
C TYR A 292 15.29 11.29 -24.71
N VAL A 293 14.94 12.52 -24.32
CA VAL A 293 14.56 13.61 -25.22
C VAL A 293 15.40 14.85 -24.88
N PRO A 294 16.66 14.94 -25.38
CA PRO A 294 17.57 16.03 -25.04
C PRO A 294 17.09 17.41 -25.50
N VAL A 295 16.39 17.46 -26.61
CA VAL A 295 15.84 18.70 -27.20
C VAL A 295 14.38 18.47 -27.55
N PRO A 296 13.48 19.38 -27.18
CA PRO A 296 12.07 19.25 -27.55
C PRO A 296 11.92 19.26 -29.08
N PRO A 297 11.09 18.38 -29.65
CA PRO A 297 10.84 18.40 -31.10
C PRO A 297 10.19 19.73 -31.50
N PRO A 298 10.43 20.15 -32.74
CA PRO A 298 9.73 21.33 -33.29
C PRO A 298 8.21 21.17 -33.16
N PRO A 299 7.46 22.26 -32.90
CA PRO A 299 5.99 22.20 -32.72
C PRO A 299 5.26 21.50 -33.88
N GLU A 300 5.77 21.65 -35.10
CA GLU A 300 5.18 21.06 -36.32
C GLU A 300 5.26 19.52 -36.33
N LEU A 301 6.25 18.94 -35.61
CA LEU A 301 6.45 17.49 -35.52
C LEU A 301 5.77 16.88 -34.29
N ALA A 302 5.31 17.70 -33.36
CA ALA A 302 4.71 17.27 -32.13
C ALA A 302 3.44 18.09 -31.79
N PRO A 303 2.42 18.05 -32.67
CA PRO A 303 1.16 18.73 -32.40
C PRO A 303 0.48 18.16 -31.15
N SER A 304 -0.31 18.98 -30.48
CA SER A 304 -1.09 18.57 -29.31
C SER A 304 -2.11 17.47 -29.65
N CYS A 305 -2.58 16.75 -28.66
CA CYS A 305 -3.66 15.77 -28.85
C CYS A 305 -4.95 16.41 -29.43
N ALA A 306 -5.18 17.68 -29.19
CA ALA A 306 -6.32 18.43 -29.75
C ALA A 306 -6.18 18.66 -31.25
N GLU A 307 -4.94 18.78 -31.73
CA GLU A 307 -4.63 19.03 -33.15
C GLU A 307 -4.42 17.72 -33.93
N ALA A 308 -3.71 16.76 -33.36
CA ALA A 308 -3.36 15.51 -34.02
C ALA A 308 -4.46 14.45 -33.95
N GLY A 309 -5.39 14.58 -33.01
CA GLY A 309 -6.31 13.54 -32.62
C GLY A 309 -5.66 12.43 -31.79
N VAL A 310 -6.47 11.65 -31.08
CA VAL A 310 -6.03 10.51 -30.28
C VAL A 310 -7.11 9.43 -30.26
N LEU A 311 -6.71 8.19 -30.42
CA LEU A 311 -7.62 7.05 -30.22
C LEU A 311 -7.99 6.94 -28.74
N GLY A 312 -9.27 7.15 -28.40
CA GLY A 312 -9.72 7.35 -27.01
C GLY A 312 -9.38 6.21 -26.04
N VAL A 313 -9.26 4.97 -26.52
CA VAL A 313 -8.86 3.82 -25.69
C VAL A 313 -7.36 3.80 -25.37
N LEU A 314 -6.52 4.41 -26.20
CA LEU A 314 -5.07 4.35 -26.05
C LEU A 314 -4.54 4.95 -24.74
N PRO A 315 -4.98 6.16 -24.32
CA PRO A 315 -4.65 6.66 -22.98
C PRO A 315 -5.09 5.72 -21.85
N GLY A 316 -6.22 5.02 -22.05
CA GLY A 316 -6.71 4.00 -21.12
C GLY A 316 -5.70 2.85 -20.93
N VAL A 317 -5.16 2.33 -22.03
CA VAL A 317 -4.13 1.27 -21.99
C VAL A 317 -2.85 1.78 -21.33
N ILE A 318 -2.31 2.91 -21.78
CA ILE A 318 -1.05 3.46 -21.30
C ILE A 318 -1.13 3.87 -19.83
N GLY A 319 -2.17 4.59 -19.42
CA GLY A 319 -2.34 4.98 -18.02
C GLY A 319 -2.60 3.78 -17.09
N SER A 320 -3.27 2.73 -17.58
CA SER A 320 -3.40 1.48 -16.83
C SER A 320 -2.06 0.76 -16.64
N LEU A 321 -1.12 0.89 -17.58
CA LEU A 321 0.24 0.36 -17.45
C LEU A 321 1.11 1.20 -16.50
N GLN A 322 0.86 2.50 -16.35
CA GLN A 322 1.57 3.34 -15.40
C GLN A 322 1.29 2.92 -13.93
N ALA A 323 0.10 2.41 -13.62
CA ALA A 323 -0.26 1.99 -12.27
C ALA A 323 0.62 0.83 -11.74
N PRO A 324 0.71 -0.37 -12.38
CA PRO A 324 1.53 -1.47 -11.87
C PRO A 324 3.03 -1.15 -11.88
N VAL A 325 3.51 -0.30 -12.78
CA VAL A 325 4.88 0.20 -12.77
C VAL A 325 5.17 1.00 -11.51
N SER A 326 4.19 1.80 -11.04
CA SER A 326 4.29 2.52 -9.78
C SER A 326 4.39 1.56 -8.58
N TYR A 327 3.62 0.46 -8.54
CA TYR A 327 3.70 -0.54 -7.45
C TYR A 327 5.10 -1.15 -7.31
N THR A 328 5.76 -1.45 -8.43
CA THR A 328 7.13 -1.97 -8.42
C THR A 328 8.11 -0.98 -7.80
N HIS A 329 7.95 0.32 -8.09
CA HIS A 329 8.82 1.38 -7.54
C HIS A 329 8.54 1.64 -6.06
N LEU A 330 7.32 1.41 -5.59
CA LEU A 330 6.94 1.44 -4.18
C LEU A 330 7.37 0.16 -3.42
N ARG A 331 8.07 -0.76 -4.08
CA ARG A 331 8.50 -2.05 -3.51
C ARG A 331 7.35 -2.92 -3.00
N ALA A 332 6.12 -2.64 -3.42
CA ALA A 332 4.94 -3.41 -3.03
C ALA A 332 4.94 -4.82 -3.66
N HIS A 333 5.71 -5.02 -4.70
CA HIS A 333 6.02 -6.34 -5.25
C HIS A 333 7.25 -6.30 -6.15
N GLU A 334 7.98 -7.40 -6.18
CA GLU A 334 9.12 -7.63 -7.06
C GLU A 334 8.64 -8.21 -8.41
N THR A 335 8.15 -7.39 -9.34
CA THR A 335 8.00 -7.84 -10.73
C THR A 335 9.27 -7.55 -11.49
N SER A 336 9.81 -8.56 -12.16
CA SER A 336 10.83 -8.32 -13.14
C SER A 336 10.26 -7.41 -14.23
N LEU A 337 10.90 -6.28 -14.49
CA LEU A 337 10.58 -5.28 -15.54
C LEU A 337 10.29 -5.90 -16.94
N HIS A 338 10.68 -7.16 -17.15
CA HIS A 338 10.45 -7.93 -18.38
C HIS A 338 8.99 -8.27 -18.68
N LEU A 339 8.07 -8.28 -17.68
CA LEU A 339 6.66 -8.58 -17.91
C LEU A 339 5.91 -7.42 -18.56
N VAL A 340 6.24 -6.18 -18.21
CA VAL A 340 5.61 -4.99 -18.80
C VAL A 340 6.06 -4.77 -20.24
N CYS A 341 7.34 -5.05 -20.55
CA CYS A 341 7.86 -4.93 -21.92
C CYS A 341 7.41 -6.07 -22.85
N ARG A 342 7.19 -7.30 -22.36
CA ARG A 342 6.76 -8.42 -23.21
C ARG A 342 5.33 -8.30 -23.74
N LEU A 343 4.43 -7.62 -23.01
CA LEU A 343 3.06 -7.38 -23.46
C LEU A 343 2.94 -6.33 -24.58
N LEU A 344 4.00 -5.56 -24.81
CA LEU A 344 4.03 -4.52 -25.86
C LEU A 344 4.84 -4.92 -27.10
N LEU A 345 5.49 -6.09 -27.11
CA LEU A 345 6.37 -6.55 -28.19
C LEU A 345 5.85 -7.79 -28.95
N GLU A 346 4.72 -8.34 -28.58
CA GLU A 346 3.95 -9.36 -29.30
C GLU A 346 2.61 -8.77 -29.84
#